data_69dfe7bf8d4b316eae950d7fd6609eec
#
_entry.id   69dfe7bf8d4b316eae950d7fd6609eec
#
_cell.length_a   1.000
_cell.length_b   1.000
_cell.length_c   1.000
_cell.angle_alpha   90.00
_cell.angle_beta   90.00
_cell.angle_gamma   90.00
#
_symmetry.space_group_name_H-M   'P 1'
#
loop_
_entity.id
_entity.type
_entity.pdbx_description
1 polymer ?
#
loop_
_entity_poly.entity_id
_entity_poly.type
_entity_poly.pdbx_seq_one_letter_code
_entity_poly.pdbx_strand_id
1 'polypeptide(L)'
;MNTSEQPKLQYFHIVGVKHILPGDAFDAIKNNEAVLIDVREMFEVQLEYIPLEQVLNHPMSVIMDRLPYIAKDQKIIVICAHGERSVKVANLLQYQGYPKVANLDGGFEAWKNAELPFESVLPVSGCGCHSSENRQPERLINNPVNNPTISNKIDFKKIRRIENETK
;
A
#
# COMPACT_ATOMS: atom_id res chain seq x y z
N MET A 1 -10.81 -8.37 -11.09
CA MET A 1 -10.44 -8.45 -9.66
C MET A 1 -11.14 -9.67 -9.06
N ASN A 2 -10.38 -10.68 -8.68
CA ASN A 2 -10.88 -11.94 -8.10
C ASN A 2 -11.00 -11.78 -6.58
N THR A 3 -12.20 -11.85 -6.01
CA THR A 3 -12.45 -11.60 -4.58
C THR A 3 -13.24 -12.74 -3.95
N SER A 4 -13.00 -13.01 -2.67
CA SER A 4 -13.73 -14.01 -1.87
C SER A 4 -14.49 -13.36 -0.71
N GLU A 5 -15.54 -13.99 -0.25
CA GLU A 5 -16.30 -13.55 0.93
C GLU A 5 -15.58 -13.90 2.24
N GLN A 6 -14.74 -14.93 2.23
CA GLN A 6 -13.98 -15.37 3.39
C GLN A 6 -12.48 -15.16 3.17
N PRO A 7 -11.75 -14.67 4.18
CA PRO A 7 -10.29 -14.55 4.12
C PRO A 7 -9.64 -15.93 4.19
N LYS A 8 -8.42 -16.05 3.64
CA LYS A 8 -7.60 -17.26 3.66
C LYS A 8 -6.29 -17.06 4.43
N LEU A 9 -5.83 -15.81 4.54
CA LEU A 9 -4.51 -15.45 5.11
C LEU A 9 -4.62 -14.68 6.43
N GLN A 10 -5.83 -14.33 6.85
CA GLN A 10 -6.09 -13.66 8.13
C GLN A 10 -7.28 -14.30 8.85
N TYR A 11 -7.34 -14.11 10.15
CA TYR A 11 -8.44 -14.62 10.96
C TYR A 11 -9.62 -13.64 11.06
N PHE A 12 -9.31 -12.33 11.24
CA PHE A 12 -10.33 -11.30 11.44
C PHE A 12 -11.12 -11.03 10.15
N HIS A 13 -12.43 -11.03 10.26
CA HIS A 13 -13.35 -10.87 9.15
C HIS A 13 -14.62 -10.11 9.58
N ILE A 14 -15.18 -9.31 8.68
CA ILE A 14 -16.50 -8.67 8.83
C ILE A 14 -17.37 -9.15 7.66
N VAL A 15 -18.55 -9.66 7.97
CA VAL A 15 -19.51 -10.15 6.97
C VAL A 15 -19.85 -9.06 5.97
N GLY A 16 -19.80 -9.37 4.68
CA GLY A 16 -20.05 -8.42 3.59
C GLY A 16 -18.80 -7.72 3.06
N VAL A 17 -17.67 -7.80 3.77
CA VAL A 17 -16.38 -7.30 3.24
C VAL A 17 -15.72 -8.37 2.38
N LYS A 18 -15.44 -8.03 1.13
CA LYS A 18 -14.73 -8.90 0.19
C LYS A 18 -13.23 -8.87 0.45
N HIS A 19 -12.58 -10.01 0.23
CA HIS A 19 -11.13 -10.18 0.38
C HIS A 19 -10.49 -10.48 -0.97
N ILE A 20 -9.29 -9.96 -1.20
CA ILE A 20 -8.48 -10.22 -2.40
C ILE A 20 -7.10 -10.73 -1.96
N LEU A 21 -6.59 -11.76 -2.64
CA LEU A 21 -5.24 -12.28 -2.38
C LEU A 21 -4.17 -11.32 -2.90
N PRO A 22 -2.97 -11.30 -2.29
CA PRO A 22 -1.89 -10.38 -2.69
C PRO A 22 -1.53 -10.44 -4.18
N GLY A 23 -1.44 -11.63 -4.78
CA GLY A 23 -1.13 -11.78 -6.21
C GLY A 23 -2.21 -11.18 -7.12
N ASP A 24 -3.49 -11.50 -6.87
CA ASP A 24 -4.62 -10.92 -7.63
C ASP A 24 -4.70 -9.39 -7.46
N ALA A 25 -4.36 -8.89 -6.26
CA ALA A 25 -4.31 -7.46 -5.98
C ALA A 25 -3.18 -6.78 -6.77
N PHE A 26 -1.98 -7.36 -6.78
CA PHE A 26 -0.85 -6.84 -7.54
C PHE A 26 -1.16 -6.73 -9.02
N ASP A 27 -1.76 -7.76 -9.61
CA ASP A 27 -2.16 -7.77 -11.02
C ASP A 27 -3.20 -6.68 -11.31
N ALA A 28 -4.21 -6.53 -10.45
CA ALA A 28 -5.24 -5.49 -10.61
C ALA A 28 -4.66 -4.06 -10.53
N ILE A 29 -3.70 -3.84 -9.61
CA ILE A 29 -3.03 -2.54 -9.45
C ILE A 29 -2.12 -2.25 -10.65
N LYS A 30 -1.29 -3.22 -11.06
CA LYS A 30 -0.37 -3.09 -12.20
C LYS A 30 -1.11 -2.82 -13.52
N ASN A 31 -2.28 -3.39 -13.69
CA ASN A 31 -3.13 -3.18 -14.87
C ASN A 31 -3.99 -1.89 -14.78
N ASN A 32 -3.79 -1.05 -13.75
CA ASN A 32 -4.59 0.15 -13.49
C ASN A 32 -6.10 -0.13 -13.33
N GLU A 33 -6.46 -1.34 -12.91
CA GLU A 33 -7.84 -1.72 -12.66
C GLU A 33 -8.34 -1.33 -11.27
N ALA A 34 -7.42 -1.14 -10.33
CA ALA A 34 -7.72 -0.81 -8.94
C ALA A 34 -6.66 0.12 -8.34
N VAL A 35 -7.04 0.85 -7.32
CA VAL A 35 -6.15 1.66 -6.47
C VAL A 35 -5.99 0.97 -5.13
N LEU A 36 -4.77 0.96 -4.60
CA LEU A 36 -4.46 0.46 -3.28
C LEU A 36 -4.44 1.62 -2.28
N ILE A 37 -5.27 1.54 -1.26
CA ILE A 37 -5.29 2.50 -0.14
C ILE A 37 -4.60 1.86 1.05
N ASP A 38 -3.42 2.35 1.39
CA ASP A 38 -2.69 1.96 2.58
C ASP A 38 -3.16 2.78 3.78
N VAL A 39 -3.81 2.10 4.73
CA VAL A 39 -4.34 2.73 5.94
C VAL A 39 -3.42 2.63 7.15
N ARG A 40 -2.18 2.21 6.92
CA ARG A 40 -1.13 2.26 7.94
C ARG A 40 -0.77 3.71 8.26
N GLU A 41 -0.31 3.93 9.48
CA GLU A 41 0.15 5.26 9.90
C GLU A 41 1.44 5.66 9.18
N MET A 42 1.71 6.97 9.08
CA MET A 42 2.85 7.50 8.33
C MET A 42 4.18 6.89 8.76
N PHE A 43 4.37 6.64 10.08
CA PHE A 43 5.62 6.07 10.58
C PHE A 43 5.84 4.62 10.12
N GLU A 44 4.76 3.82 9.92
CA GLU A 44 4.84 2.46 9.38
C GLU A 44 5.24 2.49 7.89
N VAL A 45 4.62 3.39 7.12
CA VAL A 45 4.87 3.53 5.68
C VAL A 45 6.27 4.11 5.40
N GLN A 46 6.80 4.95 6.30
CA GLN A 46 8.17 5.46 6.20
C GLN A 46 9.23 4.37 6.37
N LEU A 47 8.92 3.28 7.06
CA LEU A 47 9.84 2.16 7.26
C LEU A 47 9.81 1.17 6.10
N GLU A 48 8.61 0.85 5.62
CA GLU A 48 8.39 -0.11 4.54
C GLU A 48 7.18 0.33 3.70
N TYR A 49 7.29 0.34 2.39
CA TYR A 49 6.19 0.75 1.50
C TYR A 49 6.17 -0.03 0.18
N ILE A 50 5.04 0.04 -0.53
CA ILE A 50 4.87 -0.54 -1.86
C ILE A 50 5.16 0.54 -2.90
N PRO A 51 6.20 0.39 -3.76
CA PRO A 51 6.65 1.42 -4.71
C PRO A 51 5.84 1.39 -6.02
N LEU A 52 4.53 1.55 -5.93
CA LEU A 52 3.62 1.63 -7.08
C LEU A 52 2.87 2.95 -7.08
N GLU A 53 2.68 3.55 -8.26
CA GLU A 53 2.00 4.85 -8.41
C GLU A 53 0.54 4.83 -7.96
N GLN A 54 -0.12 3.66 -8.03
CA GLN A 54 -1.51 3.48 -7.66
C GLN A 54 -1.71 3.24 -6.15
N VAL A 55 -0.66 3.39 -5.35
CA VAL A 55 -0.72 3.25 -3.90
C VAL A 55 -0.84 4.61 -3.25
N LEU A 56 -1.91 4.82 -2.50
CA LEU A 56 -2.20 6.06 -1.77
C LEU A 56 -2.19 5.77 -0.28
N ASN A 57 -1.42 6.55 0.48
CA ASN A 57 -1.45 6.44 1.93
C ASN A 57 -2.53 7.36 2.51
N HIS A 58 -3.54 6.76 3.11
CA HIS A 58 -4.61 7.42 3.84
C HIS A 58 -4.73 6.80 5.24
N PRO A 59 -3.94 7.27 6.22
CA PRO A 59 -3.90 6.69 7.57
C PRO A 59 -5.30 6.50 8.18
N MET A 60 -5.50 5.37 8.87
CA MET A 60 -6.79 5.07 9.50
C MET A 60 -7.23 6.15 10.48
N SER A 61 -6.28 6.82 11.16
CA SER A 61 -6.54 7.89 12.11
C SER A 61 -7.23 9.11 11.50
N VAL A 62 -7.05 9.35 10.19
CA VAL A 62 -7.62 10.51 9.46
C VAL A 62 -8.47 10.10 8.26
N ILE A 63 -8.87 8.84 8.16
CA ILE A 63 -9.57 8.31 6.98
C ILE A 63 -10.87 9.06 6.66
N MET A 64 -11.60 9.50 7.66
CA MET A 64 -12.85 10.26 7.46
C MET A 64 -12.62 11.58 6.73
N ASP A 65 -11.52 12.27 7.02
CA ASP A 65 -11.15 13.53 6.37
C ASP A 65 -10.60 13.29 4.94
N ARG A 66 -10.24 12.04 4.63
CA ARG A 66 -9.72 11.63 3.32
C ARG A 66 -10.79 11.16 2.34
N LEU A 67 -12.01 10.86 2.80
CA LEU A 67 -13.09 10.39 1.95
C LEU A 67 -13.36 11.27 0.72
N PRO A 68 -13.34 12.63 0.80
CA PRO A 68 -13.58 13.48 -0.37
C PRO A 68 -12.53 13.33 -1.47
N TYR A 69 -11.36 12.80 -1.16
CA TYR A 69 -10.25 12.62 -2.12
C TYR A 69 -10.20 11.21 -2.73
N ILE A 70 -11.14 10.34 -2.37
CA ILE A 70 -11.25 8.98 -2.86
C ILE A 70 -12.43 8.92 -3.86
N ALA A 71 -12.15 8.56 -5.11
CA ALA A 71 -13.19 8.45 -6.13
C ALA A 71 -14.09 7.24 -5.87
N LYS A 72 -15.43 7.44 -5.88
CA LYS A 72 -16.41 6.40 -5.51
C LYS A 72 -16.61 5.31 -6.55
N ASP A 73 -16.35 5.60 -7.80
CA ASP A 73 -16.60 4.71 -8.94
C ASP A 73 -15.45 3.76 -9.25
N GLN A 74 -14.25 4.03 -8.70
CA GLN A 74 -13.10 3.16 -8.90
C GLN A 74 -13.08 1.94 -7.98
N LYS A 75 -12.36 0.89 -8.39
CA LYS A 75 -12.12 -0.28 -7.57
C LYS A 75 -11.04 0.04 -6.54
N ILE A 76 -11.32 -0.21 -5.28
CA ILE A 76 -10.44 0.10 -4.15
C ILE A 76 -10.02 -1.18 -3.45
N ILE A 77 -8.74 -1.32 -3.22
CA ILE A 77 -8.17 -2.36 -2.36
C ILE A 77 -7.61 -1.65 -1.13
N VAL A 78 -7.99 -2.08 0.06
CA VAL A 78 -7.52 -1.50 1.33
C VAL A 78 -6.50 -2.42 1.97
N ILE A 79 -5.35 -1.88 2.37
CA ILE A 79 -4.27 -2.62 3.03
C ILE A 79 -3.92 -2.00 4.38
N CYS A 80 -3.57 -2.83 5.36
CA CYS A 80 -2.86 -2.46 6.58
C CYS A 80 -1.77 -3.50 6.88
N ALA A 81 -1.20 -3.54 8.08
CA ALA A 81 -0.12 -4.50 8.39
C ALA A 81 -0.57 -5.97 8.27
N HIS A 82 -1.70 -6.35 8.90
CA HIS A 82 -2.15 -7.74 9.02
C HIS A 82 -3.61 -8.00 8.56
N GLY A 83 -4.26 -7.00 7.96
CA GLY A 83 -5.62 -7.13 7.42
C GLY A 83 -6.75 -6.68 8.37
N GLU A 84 -6.52 -6.51 9.68
CA GLU A 84 -7.60 -6.17 10.63
C GLU A 84 -8.11 -4.72 10.50
N ARG A 85 -7.20 -3.74 10.44
CA ARG A 85 -7.54 -2.32 10.26
C ARG A 85 -8.19 -2.09 8.90
N SER A 86 -7.64 -2.71 7.86
CA SER A 86 -8.14 -2.58 6.49
C SER A 86 -9.53 -3.18 6.29
N VAL A 87 -9.88 -4.29 6.96
CA VAL A 87 -11.26 -4.81 6.97
C VAL A 87 -12.24 -3.80 7.57
N LYS A 88 -11.88 -3.17 8.70
CA LYS A 88 -12.71 -2.14 9.35
C LYS A 88 -12.91 -0.93 8.44
N VAL A 89 -11.84 -0.46 7.79
CA VAL A 89 -11.91 0.65 6.84
C VAL A 89 -12.66 0.26 5.58
N ALA A 90 -12.48 -0.93 5.04
CA ALA A 90 -13.26 -1.42 3.89
C ALA A 90 -14.76 -1.43 4.19
N ASN A 91 -15.16 -1.92 5.37
CA ASN A 91 -16.54 -1.88 5.83
C ASN A 91 -17.06 -0.44 5.97
N LEU A 92 -16.26 0.46 6.55
CA LEU A 92 -16.59 1.89 6.65
C LEU A 92 -16.83 2.50 5.27
N LEU A 93 -15.92 2.26 4.31
CA LEU A 93 -16.04 2.76 2.94
C LEU A 93 -17.33 2.26 2.27
N GLN A 94 -17.72 1.00 2.46
CA GLN A 94 -18.99 0.48 1.94
C GLN A 94 -20.18 1.25 2.51
N TYR A 95 -20.21 1.54 3.83
CA TYR A 95 -21.23 2.38 4.44
C TYR A 95 -21.26 3.81 3.91
N GLN A 96 -20.11 4.35 3.50
CA GLN A 96 -19.98 5.68 2.90
C GLN A 96 -20.30 5.68 1.38
N GLY A 97 -20.79 4.57 0.84
CA GLY A 97 -21.25 4.47 -0.53
C GLY A 97 -20.16 4.20 -1.57
N TYR A 98 -19.08 3.52 -1.18
CA TYR A 98 -18.07 2.99 -2.08
C TYR A 98 -18.37 1.53 -2.42
N PRO A 99 -18.95 1.21 -3.61
CA PRO A 99 -19.48 -0.13 -3.88
C PRO A 99 -18.42 -1.17 -4.25
N LYS A 100 -17.23 -0.73 -4.64
CA LYS A 100 -16.19 -1.60 -5.22
C LYS A 100 -14.95 -1.65 -4.32
N VAL A 101 -15.14 -2.03 -3.06
CA VAL A 101 -14.07 -2.10 -2.05
C VAL A 101 -13.78 -3.55 -1.68
N ALA A 102 -12.50 -3.89 -1.57
CA ALA A 102 -12.03 -5.17 -1.04
C ALA A 102 -10.89 -4.94 -0.05
N ASN A 103 -10.75 -5.85 0.92
CA ASN A 103 -9.61 -5.92 1.83
C ASN A 103 -8.50 -6.76 1.22
N LEU A 104 -7.24 -6.34 1.31
CA LEU A 104 -6.10 -7.19 1.01
C LEU A 104 -5.96 -8.22 2.13
N ASP A 105 -6.16 -9.48 1.78
CA ASP A 105 -6.13 -10.60 2.71
C ASP A 105 -4.74 -10.79 3.32
N GLY A 106 -4.65 -10.79 4.66
CA GLY A 106 -3.41 -10.89 5.41
C GLY A 106 -2.54 -9.62 5.40
N GLY A 107 -2.97 -8.55 4.72
CA GLY A 107 -2.33 -7.24 4.72
C GLY A 107 -0.91 -7.22 4.13
N PHE A 108 -0.10 -6.26 4.58
CA PHE A 108 1.27 -6.05 4.09
C PHE A 108 2.20 -7.23 4.41
N GLU A 109 1.94 -7.94 5.51
CA GLU A 109 2.71 -9.15 5.83
C GLU A 109 2.49 -10.25 4.78
N ALA A 110 1.23 -10.48 4.37
CA ALA A 110 0.93 -11.42 3.30
C ALA A 110 1.46 -10.97 1.94
N TRP A 111 1.52 -9.65 1.68
CA TRP A 111 2.16 -9.08 0.50
C TRP A 111 3.65 -9.43 0.44
N LYS A 112 4.38 -9.26 1.56
CA LYS A 112 5.80 -9.64 1.67
C LYS A 112 6.00 -11.14 1.52
N ASN A 113 5.17 -11.95 2.16
CA ASN A 113 5.25 -13.41 2.08
C ASN A 113 4.97 -13.96 0.67
N ALA A 114 4.23 -13.20 -0.15
CA ALA A 114 4.02 -13.50 -1.57
C ALA A 114 5.16 -12.99 -2.48
N GLU A 115 6.28 -12.51 -1.87
CA GLU A 115 7.46 -12.00 -2.57
C GLU A 115 7.14 -10.87 -3.57
N LEU A 116 6.08 -10.08 -3.29
CA LEU A 116 5.68 -8.96 -4.13
C LEU A 116 6.54 -7.72 -3.84
N PRO A 117 6.65 -6.78 -4.78
CA PRO A 117 7.54 -5.63 -4.65
C PRO A 117 7.21 -4.76 -3.43
N PHE A 118 8.19 -4.48 -2.60
CA PHE A 118 8.16 -3.49 -1.53
C PHE A 118 9.57 -2.93 -1.32
N GLU A 119 9.66 -1.76 -0.70
CA GLU A 119 10.90 -1.13 -0.29
C GLU A 119 10.95 -0.98 1.22
N SER A 120 12.13 -1.21 1.82
CA SER A 120 12.41 -1.04 3.24
C SER A 120 13.55 -0.04 3.42
N VAL A 121 13.36 0.92 4.28
CA VAL A 121 14.40 1.91 4.65
C VAL A 121 15.34 1.35 5.72
N LEU A 122 14.91 0.30 6.44
CA LEU A 122 15.77 -0.36 7.42
C LEU A 122 16.80 -1.24 6.71
N PRO A 123 18.10 -1.18 7.11
CA PRO A 123 19.07 -2.14 6.62
C PRO A 123 18.60 -3.54 7.02
N VAL A 124 18.39 -4.41 6.05
CA VAL A 124 18.15 -5.83 6.30
C VAL A 124 19.37 -6.34 7.08
N SER A 125 19.19 -6.60 8.37
CA SER A 125 20.19 -7.32 9.18
C SER A 125 20.23 -8.73 8.64
N GLY A 126 21.06 -8.94 7.60
CA GLY A 126 21.34 -10.25 7.05
C GLY A 126 22.00 -11.09 8.14
N CYS A 127 21.23 -11.95 8.79
CA CYS A 127 21.79 -13.12 9.46
C CYS A 127 22.36 -14.06 8.39
N GLY A 128 23.52 -13.66 7.85
CA GLY A 128 24.33 -14.50 6.99
C GLY A 128 25.06 -15.53 7.85
N CYS A 129 24.47 -16.67 8.05
CA CYS A 129 25.21 -17.91 8.35
C CYS A 129 25.23 -18.71 7.06
N HIS A 130 26.29 -18.66 6.30
CA HIS A 130 27.11 -19.79 5.84
C HIS A 130 27.99 -19.48 4.64
N SER A 131 29.26 -19.86 4.90
CA SER A 131 30.33 -20.42 4.03
C SER A 131 31.08 -19.47 3.11
N SER A 132 32.27 -19.22 3.60
CA SER A 132 33.57 -19.09 2.88
C SER A 132 33.52 -19.26 1.35
N GLU A 133 33.79 -18.14 0.66
CA GLU A 133 34.78 -18.17 -0.41
C GLU A 133 35.37 -16.77 -0.64
N ASN A 134 36.67 -16.79 -0.60
CA ASN A 134 37.71 -15.81 -0.76
C ASN A 134 37.47 -14.87 -1.96
N ARG A 135 37.26 -13.56 -1.74
CA ARG A 135 37.61 -12.51 -2.70
C ARG A 135 38.11 -11.26 -1.99
N GLN A 136 39.29 -10.82 -2.40
CA GLN A 136 40.07 -9.70 -1.91
C GLN A 136 39.34 -8.35 -1.97
N PRO A 137 39.73 -7.38 -1.13
CA PRO A 137 39.14 -6.05 -1.09
C PRO A 137 39.67 -5.17 -2.23
N GLU A 138 38.82 -4.79 -3.15
CA GLU A 138 39.11 -3.70 -4.07
C GLU A 138 38.59 -2.37 -3.51
N ARG A 139 39.55 -1.52 -3.32
CA ARG A 139 39.65 -0.07 -3.14
C ARG A 139 38.34 0.75 -3.12
N LEU A 140 38.20 1.43 -1.98
CA LEU A 140 37.43 2.66 -1.79
C LEU A 140 37.63 3.63 -2.96
N ILE A 141 36.59 3.92 -3.72
CA ILE A 141 36.47 5.13 -4.49
C ILE A 141 35.31 5.93 -3.92
N ASN A 142 35.68 7.11 -3.40
CA ASN A 142 34.78 8.16 -2.95
C ASN A 142 33.76 8.50 -4.02
N ASN A 143 32.47 8.34 -3.73
CA ASN A 143 31.43 9.05 -4.45
C ASN A 143 30.61 9.88 -3.46
N PRO A 144 30.41 11.18 -3.73
CA PRO A 144 29.66 12.05 -2.84
C PRO A 144 28.19 11.65 -2.83
N VAL A 145 27.65 11.63 -1.63
CA VAL A 145 26.25 11.41 -1.30
C VAL A 145 25.38 12.42 -2.05
N ASN A 146 24.81 12.01 -3.18
CA ASN A 146 23.63 12.68 -3.72
C ASN A 146 22.41 11.98 -3.14
N ASN A 147 21.94 12.56 -2.05
CA ASN A 147 20.67 12.24 -1.44
C ASN A 147 19.55 12.82 -2.36
N PRO A 148 18.76 12.02 -3.08
CA PRO A 148 17.57 12.56 -3.73
C PRO A 148 16.56 12.85 -2.63
N THR A 149 16.47 14.09 -2.24
CA THR A 149 15.34 14.67 -1.50
C THR A 149 14.06 14.10 -2.11
N ILE A 150 13.31 13.32 -1.33
CA ILE A 150 11.95 12.92 -1.66
C ILE A 150 11.11 14.20 -1.66
N SER A 151 11.13 14.88 -2.80
CA SER A 151 10.24 15.98 -3.08
C SER A 151 8.90 15.35 -3.42
N ASN A 152 8.03 15.21 -2.41
CA ASN A 152 6.60 15.04 -2.61
C ASN A 152 6.09 16.29 -3.37
N LYS A 153 6.28 16.29 -4.68
CA LYS A 153 5.54 17.20 -5.56
C LYS A 153 4.10 16.71 -5.63
N ILE A 154 3.36 17.04 -4.59
CA ILE A 154 1.91 17.19 -4.72
C ILE A 154 1.74 18.31 -5.75
N ASP A 155 1.29 17.95 -6.94
CA ASP A 155 1.05 18.94 -7.99
C ASP A 155 -0.23 19.72 -7.64
N PHE A 156 -0.05 20.79 -6.86
CA PHE A 156 -1.11 21.72 -6.47
C PHE A 156 -1.82 22.39 -7.65
N LYS A 157 -1.27 22.27 -8.87
CA LYS A 157 -1.93 22.77 -10.08
C LYS A 157 -3.11 21.91 -10.50
N LYS A 158 -3.11 20.62 -10.16
CA LYS A 158 -4.23 19.71 -10.47
C LYS A 158 -5.42 19.92 -9.53
N ILE A 159 -5.18 20.38 -8.31
CA ILE A 159 -6.23 20.64 -7.30
C ILE A 159 -7.01 21.92 -7.64
N ARG A 160 -6.37 22.97 -8.16
CA ARG A 160 -7.05 24.24 -8.54
C ARG A 160 -7.96 24.13 -9.76
N ARG A 161 -7.88 23.07 -10.54
CA ARG A 161 -8.72 22.92 -11.74
C ARG A 161 -10.14 22.44 -11.40
N ILE A 162 -10.30 21.77 -10.26
CA ILE A 162 -11.59 21.23 -9.80
C ILE A 162 -12.44 22.31 -9.12
N GLU A 163 -11.83 23.34 -8.53
CA GLU A 163 -12.56 24.43 -7.85
C GLU A 163 -13.19 25.46 -8.81
N ASN A 164 -12.80 25.49 -10.09
CA ASN A 164 -13.30 26.47 -11.06
C ASN A 164 -14.42 25.93 -11.99
N GLU A 165 -14.80 24.67 -11.91
CA GLU A 165 -15.87 24.09 -12.74
C GLU A 165 -17.21 23.94 -11.99
N THR A 166 -17.31 24.45 -10.76
CA THR A 166 -18.56 24.45 -9.97
C THR A 166 -19.01 25.88 -9.60
N LYS A 167 -19.13 26.73 -10.62
CA LYS A 167 -19.92 27.99 -10.49
C LYS A 167 -20.83 28.17 -11.68
#